data_b8e9e7e524bb6f41e9ad96129a18f108
#
_entry.id   b8e9e7e524bb6f41e9ad96129a18f108
#
_cell.length_a   1.000
_cell.length_b   1.000
_cell.length_c   1.000
_cell.angle_alpha   90.00
_cell.angle_beta   90.00
_cell.angle_gamma   90.00
#
_symmetry.space_group_name_H-M   'P 1'
#
loop_
_entity.id
_entity.type
_entity.pdbx_description
1 polymer ?
#
loop_
_entity_poly.entity_id
_entity_poly.type
_entity_poly.pdbx_seq_one_letter_code
_entity_poly.pdbx_strand_id
1 'polypeptide(L)'
;MQKAKSYRNLIWGCCMTGIAMFFAFFFLYHTYIQDIIYEERLNQMEEITRQMFQNLEDVIDSHWDRVTEECNYLRDANIQTTDELCRHMKKKYELSAYADHKITLMAVDSEGGYYTESGKRGLFRDLDYFEESPEKISFVFDSMTDNQSKMVFLNRLPEPIYLQNGEKKTSILYFGIAQDMEQLNPYFNCEAYNGNNSVYVLDDNGSKLFNSNQVELIKGHNVFSVLQNMKSVSYTHLRAHETTLHL
;
A
#
# COMPACT_ATOMS: atom_id res chain seq x y z
N MET A 1 54.13 -53.44 32.10
CA MET A 1 53.36 -52.24 32.42
C MET A 1 53.40 -51.15 31.32
N GLN A 2 54.46 -50.92 30.61
CA GLN A 2 54.65 -49.88 29.62
C GLN A 2 53.73 -50.03 28.36
N LYS A 3 53.53 -51.26 27.84
CA LYS A 3 52.67 -51.54 26.68
C LYS A 3 51.21 -51.23 26.97
N ALA A 4 50.68 -51.51 28.13
CA ALA A 4 49.26 -51.21 28.49
C ALA A 4 49.00 -49.71 28.58
N LYS A 5 49.96 -48.88 28.98
CA LYS A 5 49.87 -47.43 29.01
C LYS A 5 49.88 -46.83 27.61
N SER A 6 50.64 -47.43 26.70
CA SER A 6 50.68 -47.00 25.29
C SER A 6 49.34 -47.28 24.57
N TYR A 7 48.73 -48.45 24.74
CA TYR A 7 47.40 -48.77 24.17
C TYR A 7 46.29 -47.89 24.71
N ARG A 8 46.31 -47.58 25.99
CA ARG A 8 45.33 -46.66 26.58
C ARG A 8 45.43 -45.26 26.00
N ASN A 9 46.65 -44.77 25.81
CA ASN A 9 46.84 -43.45 25.20
C ASN A 9 46.42 -43.42 23.72
N LEU A 10 46.61 -44.51 22.97
CA LEU A 10 46.15 -44.64 21.60
C LEU A 10 44.62 -44.65 21.51
N ILE A 11 43.93 -45.41 22.38
CA ILE A 11 42.48 -45.45 22.45
C ILE A 11 41.94 -44.08 22.81
N TRP A 12 42.52 -43.38 23.79
CA TRP A 12 42.11 -42.00 24.14
C TRP A 12 42.31 -41.03 22.98
N GLY A 13 43.43 -41.15 22.25
CA GLY A 13 43.68 -40.35 21.06
C GLY A 13 42.59 -40.55 19.96
N CYS A 14 42.28 -41.82 19.67
CA CYS A 14 41.23 -42.14 18.70
C CYS A 14 39.81 -41.65 19.13
N CYS A 15 39.52 -41.78 20.43
CA CYS A 15 38.24 -41.24 20.94
C CYS A 15 38.16 -39.72 20.83
N MET A 16 39.25 -39.02 21.20
CA MET A 16 39.27 -37.53 21.10
C MET A 16 39.19 -37.05 19.67
N THR A 17 39.88 -37.70 18.72
CA THR A 17 39.75 -37.35 17.28
C THR A 17 38.36 -37.64 16.74
N GLY A 18 37.74 -38.76 17.13
CA GLY A 18 36.34 -39.06 16.76
C GLY A 18 35.34 -38.03 17.27
N ILE A 19 35.49 -37.62 18.54
CA ILE A 19 34.67 -36.56 19.15
C ILE A 19 34.87 -35.22 18.40
N ALA A 20 36.11 -34.85 18.13
CA ALA A 20 36.44 -33.63 17.41
C ALA A 20 35.85 -33.61 16.00
N MET A 21 35.95 -34.74 15.27
CA MET A 21 35.29 -34.88 13.95
C MET A 21 33.77 -34.75 14.06
N PHE A 22 33.17 -35.39 15.05
CA PHE A 22 31.70 -35.31 15.24
C PHE A 22 31.26 -33.85 15.47
N PHE A 23 31.95 -33.09 16.31
CA PHE A 23 31.65 -31.69 16.52
C PHE A 23 31.88 -30.83 15.27
N ALA A 24 32.93 -31.11 14.50
CA ALA A 24 33.19 -30.42 13.23
C ALA A 24 32.05 -30.66 12.20
N PHE A 25 31.65 -31.92 12.04
CA PHE A 25 30.52 -32.26 11.16
C PHE A 25 29.20 -31.67 11.67
N PHE A 26 28.95 -31.72 12.96
CA PHE A 26 27.75 -31.12 13.54
C PHE A 26 27.71 -29.62 13.31
N PHE A 27 28.83 -28.93 13.48
CA PHE A 27 28.90 -27.49 13.23
C PHE A 27 28.71 -27.15 11.76
N LEU A 28 29.39 -27.88 10.86
CA LEU A 28 29.21 -27.69 9.41
C LEU A 28 27.76 -27.98 8.96
N TYR A 29 27.17 -29.04 9.48
CA TYR A 29 25.78 -29.38 9.21
C TYR A 29 24.82 -28.28 9.71
N HIS A 30 25.06 -27.81 10.93
CA HIS A 30 24.23 -26.76 11.52
C HIS A 30 24.31 -25.45 10.71
N THR A 31 25.50 -25.02 10.30
CA THR A 31 25.65 -23.82 9.46
C THR A 31 24.99 -24.01 8.10
N TYR A 32 25.17 -25.14 7.45
CA TYR A 32 24.55 -25.46 6.17
C TYR A 32 23.02 -25.46 6.24
N ILE A 33 22.44 -26.04 7.28
CA ILE A 33 21.00 -26.04 7.50
C ILE A 33 20.47 -24.64 7.78
N GLN A 34 21.19 -23.82 8.52
CA GLN A 34 20.81 -22.42 8.78
C GLN A 34 20.78 -21.61 7.48
N ASP A 35 21.76 -21.80 6.60
CA ASP A 35 21.82 -21.10 5.31
C ASP A 35 20.62 -21.52 4.42
N ILE A 36 20.30 -22.81 4.34
CA ILE A 36 19.14 -23.30 3.57
C ILE A 36 17.82 -22.73 4.13
N ILE A 37 17.65 -22.76 5.45
CA ILE A 37 16.44 -22.23 6.09
C ILE A 37 16.34 -20.72 5.83
N TYR A 38 17.44 -20.01 5.84
CA TYR A 38 17.48 -18.58 5.57
C TYR A 38 17.07 -18.26 4.13
N GLU A 39 17.66 -18.95 3.15
CA GLU A 39 17.30 -18.80 1.74
C GLU A 39 15.83 -19.13 1.48
N GLU A 40 15.32 -20.22 2.05
CA GLU A 40 13.94 -20.64 1.93
C GLU A 40 12.99 -19.56 2.49
N ARG A 41 13.31 -18.97 3.63
CA ARG A 41 12.53 -17.87 4.22
C ARG A 41 12.54 -16.62 3.37
N LEU A 42 13.67 -16.28 2.77
CA LEU A 42 13.77 -15.14 1.84
C LEU A 42 12.88 -15.37 0.62
N ASN A 43 12.95 -16.55 0.00
CA ASN A 43 12.12 -16.89 -1.15
C ASN A 43 10.62 -16.84 -0.80
N GLN A 44 10.23 -17.32 0.38
CA GLN A 44 8.86 -17.24 0.86
C GLN A 44 8.42 -15.79 1.09
N MET A 45 9.27 -14.95 1.68
CA MET A 45 8.99 -13.53 1.86
C MET A 45 8.81 -12.80 0.52
N GLU A 46 9.67 -13.08 -0.44
CA GLU A 46 9.58 -12.50 -1.78
C GLU A 46 8.27 -12.90 -2.48
N GLU A 47 7.91 -14.19 -2.43
CA GLU A 47 6.66 -14.67 -3.01
C GLU A 47 5.42 -14.04 -2.34
N ILE A 48 5.40 -13.95 -1.02
CA ILE A 48 4.32 -13.29 -0.27
C ILE A 48 4.22 -11.82 -0.66
N THR A 49 5.36 -11.13 -0.72
CA THR A 49 5.40 -9.70 -1.10
C THR A 49 4.88 -9.51 -2.52
N ARG A 50 5.26 -10.40 -3.44
CA ARG A 50 4.78 -10.38 -4.83
C ARG A 50 3.27 -10.59 -4.92
N GLN A 51 2.72 -11.54 -4.16
CA GLN A 51 1.27 -11.79 -4.12
C GLN A 51 0.49 -10.60 -3.53
N MET A 52 1.00 -10.01 -2.45
CA MET A 52 0.40 -8.80 -1.88
C MET A 52 0.40 -7.64 -2.86
N PHE A 53 1.50 -7.49 -3.59
CA PHE A 53 1.63 -6.49 -4.62
C PHE A 53 0.60 -6.67 -5.74
N GLN A 54 0.46 -7.90 -6.26
CA GLN A 54 -0.55 -8.22 -7.28
C GLN A 54 -1.96 -7.94 -6.78
N ASN A 55 -2.28 -8.31 -5.55
CA ASN A 55 -3.58 -8.03 -4.95
C ASN A 55 -3.84 -6.50 -4.86
N LEU A 56 -2.82 -5.71 -4.51
CA LEU A 56 -2.94 -4.26 -4.46
C LEU A 56 -3.15 -3.67 -5.87
N GLU A 57 -2.40 -4.15 -6.86
CA GLU A 57 -2.53 -3.75 -8.25
C GLU A 57 -3.94 -4.04 -8.77
N ASP A 58 -4.49 -5.23 -8.53
CA ASP A 58 -5.87 -5.59 -8.88
C ASP A 58 -6.91 -4.64 -8.23
N VAL A 59 -6.68 -4.25 -6.98
CA VAL A 59 -7.56 -3.30 -6.27
C VAL A 59 -7.48 -1.92 -6.89
N ILE A 60 -6.27 -1.44 -7.19
CA ILE A 60 -6.04 -0.14 -7.84
C ILE A 60 -6.70 -0.11 -9.22
N ASP A 61 -6.52 -1.15 -10.02
CA ASP A 61 -7.13 -1.28 -11.35
C ASP A 61 -8.66 -1.31 -11.25
N SER A 62 -9.20 -2.05 -10.30
CA SER A 62 -10.65 -2.06 -10.03
C SER A 62 -11.18 -0.66 -9.65
N HIS A 63 -10.40 0.15 -8.92
CA HIS A 63 -10.79 1.52 -8.61
C HIS A 63 -10.77 2.41 -9.85
N TRP A 64 -9.76 2.28 -10.71
CA TRP A 64 -9.70 3.03 -11.97
C TRP A 64 -10.85 2.70 -12.92
N ASP A 65 -11.19 1.42 -13.06
CA ASP A 65 -12.34 0.99 -13.86
C ASP A 65 -13.64 1.60 -13.31
N ARG A 66 -13.81 1.55 -12.00
CA ARG A 66 -14.96 2.13 -11.31
C ARG A 66 -15.04 3.64 -11.52
N VAL A 67 -13.94 4.37 -11.36
CA VAL A 67 -13.89 5.82 -11.57
C VAL A 67 -14.26 6.16 -13.02
N THR A 68 -13.77 5.39 -13.98
CA THR A 68 -14.08 5.58 -15.40
C THR A 68 -15.58 5.37 -15.69
N GLU A 69 -16.17 4.34 -15.11
CA GLU A 69 -17.63 4.09 -15.21
C GLU A 69 -18.44 5.25 -14.60
N GLU A 70 -18.04 5.72 -13.41
CA GLU A 70 -18.72 6.83 -12.73
C GLU A 70 -18.59 8.16 -13.49
N CYS A 71 -17.45 8.45 -14.10
CA CYS A 71 -17.30 9.63 -14.97
C CYS A 71 -18.25 9.58 -16.16
N ASN A 72 -18.42 8.41 -16.78
CA ASN A 72 -19.36 8.24 -17.89
C ASN A 72 -20.81 8.44 -17.43
N TYR A 73 -21.17 7.92 -16.26
CA TYR A 73 -22.50 8.10 -15.69
C TYR A 73 -22.78 9.57 -15.36
N LEU A 74 -21.80 10.29 -14.82
CA LEU A 74 -21.93 11.71 -14.48
C LEU A 74 -22.09 12.59 -15.73
N ARG A 75 -21.38 12.26 -16.82
CA ARG A 75 -21.46 12.99 -18.09
C ARG A 75 -22.86 13.03 -18.66
N ASP A 76 -23.60 11.93 -18.55
CA ASP A 76 -24.96 11.81 -19.10
C ASP A 76 -26.03 12.50 -18.23
N ALA A 77 -25.62 12.98 -17.04
CA ALA A 77 -26.48 13.69 -16.12
C ALA A 77 -26.51 15.19 -16.41
N ASN A 78 -27.70 15.78 -16.58
CA ASN A 78 -27.84 17.22 -16.74
C ASN A 78 -27.78 17.91 -15.36
N ILE A 79 -26.60 18.16 -14.84
CA ILE A 79 -26.34 18.74 -13.53
C ILE A 79 -25.99 20.22 -13.69
N GLN A 80 -26.72 21.10 -13.01
CA GLN A 80 -26.58 22.55 -13.13
C GLN A 80 -26.18 23.21 -11.79
N THR A 81 -26.42 22.55 -10.66
CA THR A 81 -26.14 23.11 -9.34
C THR A 81 -25.33 22.12 -8.48
N THR A 82 -24.64 22.65 -7.46
CA THR A 82 -23.90 21.83 -6.50
C THR A 82 -24.81 20.87 -5.74
N ASP A 83 -26.03 21.31 -5.41
CA ASP A 83 -26.99 20.47 -4.69
C ASP A 83 -27.49 19.30 -5.57
N GLU A 84 -27.66 19.54 -6.87
CA GLU A 84 -27.94 18.47 -7.82
C GLU A 84 -26.79 17.50 -7.94
N LEU A 85 -25.55 17.97 -8.01
CA LEU A 85 -24.36 17.14 -8.04
C LEU A 85 -24.28 16.24 -6.79
N CYS A 86 -24.40 16.83 -5.59
CA CYS A 86 -24.37 16.07 -4.35
C CYS A 86 -25.52 15.06 -4.27
N ARG A 87 -26.72 15.43 -4.71
CA ARG A 87 -27.88 14.54 -4.75
C ARG A 87 -27.67 13.37 -5.72
N HIS A 88 -27.06 13.65 -6.87
CA HIS A 88 -26.73 12.65 -7.87
C HIS A 88 -25.70 11.65 -7.34
N MET A 89 -24.61 12.15 -6.75
CA MET A 89 -23.60 11.34 -6.08
C MET A 89 -24.20 10.50 -4.94
N LYS A 90 -25.06 11.10 -4.11
CA LYS A 90 -25.73 10.41 -3.01
C LYS A 90 -26.60 9.26 -3.51
N LYS A 91 -27.41 9.51 -4.55
CA LYS A 91 -28.24 8.46 -5.16
C LYS A 91 -27.38 7.30 -5.67
N LYS A 92 -26.26 7.59 -6.34
CA LYS A 92 -25.35 6.57 -6.84
C LYS A 92 -24.68 5.82 -5.70
N TYR A 93 -24.25 6.51 -4.65
CA TYR A 93 -23.67 5.94 -3.44
C TYR A 93 -24.62 4.93 -2.76
N GLU A 94 -25.90 5.28 -2.64
CA GLU A 94 -26.95 4.43 -2.05
C GLU A 94 -27.28 3.18 -2.90
N LEU A 95 -27.14 3.29 -4.23
CA LEU A 95 -27.40 2.18 -5.16
C LEU A 95 -26.22 1.23 -5.33
N SER A 96 -25.05 1.61 -4.87
CA SER A 96 -23.80 0.86 -5.03
C SER A 96 -23.32 0.35 -3.67
N ALA A 97 -22.46 -0.67 -3.68
CA ALA A 97 -21.82 -1.18 -2.44
C ALA A 97 -20.75 -0.24 -1.85
N TYR A 98 -20.80 1.06 -2.14
CA TYR A 98 -19.79 2.02 -1.70
C TYR A 98 -19.78 2.19 -0.19
N ALA A 99 -20.95 2.17 0.44
CA ALA A 99 -21.06 2.27 1.90
C ALA A 99 -20.37 1.10 2.60
N ASP A 100 -20.52 -0.11 2.08
CA ASP A 100 -19.95 -1.32 2.66
C ASP A 100 -18.41 -1.32 2.60
N HIS A 101 -17.85 -0.68 1.56
CA HIS A 101 -16.42 -0.56 1.33
C HIS A 101 -15.82 0.77 1.81
N LYS A 102 -16.62 1.63 2.48
CA LYS A 102 -16.23 2.98 2.93
C LYS A 102 -15.56 3.81 1.81
N ILE A 103 -16.11 3.69 0.61
CA ILE A 103 -15.70 4.48 -0.55
C ILE A 103 -16.56 5.74 -0.58
N THR A 104 -15.92 6.90 -0.72
CA THR A 104 -16.56 8.21 -0.84
C THR A 104 -16.50 8.65 -2.29
N LEU A 105 -17.60 9.09 -2.88
CA LEU A 105 -17.60 9.74 -4.20
C LEU A 105 -17.10 11.18 -4.05
N MET A 106 -16.30 11.63 -5.01
CA MET A 106 -15.67 12.94 -4.95
C MET A 106 -15.68 13.65 -6.30
N ALA A 107 -16.10 14.90 -6.30
CA ALA A 107 -16.03 15.80 -7.44
C ALA A 107 -15.10 16.97 -7.09
N VAL A 108 -14.19 17.35 -7.99
CA VAL A 108 -13.20 18.39 -7.74
C VAL A 108 -13.32 19.50 -8.76
N ASP A 109 -13.33 20.74 -8.26
CA ASP A 109 -13.44 21.92 -9.10
C ASP A 109 -12.07 22.46 -9.53
N SER A 110 -12.10 23.48 -10.39
CA SER A 110 -10.91 24.14 -10.94
C SER A 110 -10.06 24.89 -9.89
N GLU A 111 -10.59 25.08 -8.69
CA GLU A 111 -9.88 25.76 -7.59
C GLU A 111 -9.34 24.74 -6.55
N GLY A 112 -9.46 23.43 -6.82
CA GLY A 112 -9.08 22.36 -5.90
C GLY A 112 -10.11 22.13 -4.78
N GLY A 113 -11.27 22.77 -4.85
CA GLY A 113 -12.39 22.51 -3.98
C GLY A 113 -13.00 21.15 -4.29
N TYR A 114 -13.32 20.35 -3.28
CA TYR A 114 -13.97 19.07 -3.48
C TYR A 114 -15.34 18.99 -2.82
N TYR A 115 -16.22 18.19 -3.43
CA TYR A 115 -17.58 17.92 -2.99
C TYR A 115 -17.76 16.41 -2.87
N THR A 116 -18.49 15.95 -1.84
CA THR A 116 -18.77 14.53 -1.63
C THR A 116 -20.27 14.24 -1.70
N GLU A 117 -20.65 12.97 -1.78
CA GLU A 117 -22.04 12.51 -1.74
C GLU A 117 -22.79 12.94 -0.48
N SER A 118 -22.07 13.14 0.63
CA SER A 118 -22.63 13.61 1.89
C SER A 118 -22.86 15.15 1.92
N GLY A 119 -22.52 15.85 0.84
CA GLY A 119 -22.55 17.30 0.78
C GLY A 119 -21.37 17.99 1.46
N LYS A 120 -20.39 17.22 1.96
CA LYS A 120 -19.16 17.80 2.53
C LYS A 120 -18.39 18.55 1.44
N ARG A 121 -17.83 19.68 1.84
CA ARG A 121 -16.96 20.52 1.01
C ARG A 121 -15.63 20.70 1.71
N GLY A 122 -14.55 20.67 0.94
CA GLY A 122 -13.22 20.93 1.44
C GLY A 122 -12.34 21.49 0.33
N LEU A 123 -11.08 21.70 0.66
CA LEU A 123 -10.06 22.18 -0.26
C LEU A 123 -8.83 21.27 -0.12
N PHE A 124 -8.29 20.80 -1.22
CA PHE A 124 -6.98 20.16 -1.22
C PHE A 124 -5.93 21.23 -0.95
N ARG A 125 -5.00 20.96 -0.04
CA ARG A 125 -3.95 21.91 0.34
C ARG A 125 -2.85 21.96 -0.69
N ASP A 126 -2.52 20.82 -1.25
CA ASP A 126 -1.52 20.67 -2.26
C ASP A 126 -2.20 20.64 -3.63
N LEU A 127 -2.00 21.68 -4.41
CA LEU A 127 -2.58 21.83 -5.74
C LEU A 127 -1.61 21.39 -6.84
N ASP A 128 -0.38 21.01 -6.51
CA ASP A 128 0.66 20.62 -7.48
C ASP A 128 0.19 19.40 -8.31
N TYR A 129 -0.64 18.52 -7.73
CA TYR A 129 -1.25 17.42 -8.45
C TYR A 129 -2.12 17.83 -9.65
N PHE A 130 -2.60 19.07 -9.68
CA PHE A 130 -3.52 19.56 -10.71
C PHE A 130 -2.85 20.52 -11.70
N GLU A 131 -1.58 20.93 -11.48
CA GLU A 131 -0.91 21.94 -12.29
C GLU A 131 -0.83 21.57 -13.77
N GLU A 132 -0.46 20.33 -14.07
CA GLU A 132 -0.36 19.83 -15.44
C GLU A 132 -1.70 19.37 -16.02
N SER A 133 -2.77 19.46 -15.24
CA SER A 133 -4.10 18.97 -15.61
C SER A 133 -4.09 17.53 -16.16
N PRO A 134 -3.47 16.58 -15.48
CA PRO A 134 -3.36 15.21 -15.97
C PRO A 134 -4.72 14.53 -16.13
N GLU A 135 -4.80 13.52 -16.97
CA GLU A 135 -6.02 12.76 -17.22
C GLU A 135 -6.46 11.96 -15.98
N LYS A 136 -5.48 11.38 -15.30
CA LYS A 136 -5.66 10.55 -14.10
C LYS A 136 -4.75 11.05 -12.98
N ILE A 137 -5.30 11.16 -11.78
CA ILE A 137 -4.56 11.57 -10.59
C ILE A 137 -4.86 10.58 -9.48
N SER A 138 -3.82 10.08 -8.80
CA SER A 138 -3.98 9.39 -7.53
C SER A 138 -3.01 9.93 -6.50
N PHE A 139 -3.48 10.08 -5.27
CA PHE A 139 -2.67 10.56 -4.15
C PHE A 139 -3.29 10.12 -2.82
N VAL A 140 -2.50 10.20 -1.76
CA VAL A 140 -2.97 10.01 -0.39
C VAL A 140 -3.09 11.37 0.29
N PHE A 141 -4.20 11.61 0.96
CA PHE A 141 -4.38 12.81 1.76
C PHE A 141 -4.96 12.47 3.13
N ASP A 142 -4.59 13.27 4.12
CA ASP A 142 -5.13 13.18 5.46
C ASP A 142 -6.39 14.03 5.56
N SER A 143 -7.51 13.35 5.76
CA SER A 143 -8.81 14.02 5.93
C SER A 143 -8.83 14.76 7.25
N MET A 144 -9.02 16.09 7.20
CA MET A 144 -9.11 16.92 8.41
C MET A 144 -10.35 16.66 9.24
N THR A 145 -11.38 16.02 8.66
CA THR A 145 -12.68 15.87 9.31
C THR A 145 -12.79 14.60 10.14
N ASP A 146 -12.10 13.55 9.78
CA ASP A 146 -12.16 12.22 10.41
C ASP A 146 -10.78 11.71 10.86
N ASN A 147 -9.72 12.51 10.64
CA ASN A 147 -8.35 12.17 10.98
C ASN A 147 -7.87 10.83 10.39
N GLN A 148 -8.41 10.47 9.22
CA GLN A 148 -8.07 9.26 8.50
C GLN A 148 -7.39 9.60 7.20
N SER A 149 -6.34 8.82 6.86
CA SER A 149 -5.70 8.91 5.55
C SER A 149 -6.56 8.22 4.52
N LYS A 150 -6.77 8.88 3.39
CA LYS A 150 -7.57 8.38 2.27
C LYS A 150 -6.74 8.33 1.00
N MET A 151 -6.88 7.24 0.26
CA MET A 151 -6.37 7.12 -1.09
C MET A 151 -7.42 7.62 -2.07
N VAL A 152 -7.04 8.56 -2.92
CA VAL A 152 -7.92 9.23 -3.88
C VAL A 152 -7.55 8.81 -5.29
N PHE A 153 -8.57 8.57 -6.10
CA PHE A 153 -8.48 8.29 -7.54
C PHE A 153 -9.41 9.24 -8.28
N LEU A 154 -8.87 10.08 -9.13
CA LEU A 154 -9.60 11.09 -9.87
C LEU A 154 -9.32 10.94 -11.36
N ASN A 155 -10.38 10.90 -12.17
CA ASN A 155 -10.31 11.06 -13.61
C ASN A 155 -10.75 12.48 -13.98
N ARG A 156 -10.04 13.07 -14.93
CA ARG A 156 -10.48 14.31 -15.56
C ARG A 156 -11.71 14.05 -16.40
N LEU A 157 -12.73 14.88 -16.21
CA LEU A 157 -13.93 14.82 -17.04
C LEU A 157 -13.58 15.26 -18.47
N PRO A 158 -14.06 14.56 -19.51
CA PRO A 158 -13.84 14.94 -20.90
C PRO A 158 -14.36 16.36 -21.19
N GLU A 159 -15.47 16.72 -20.57
CA GLU A 159 -16.06 18.05 -20.59
C GLU A 159 -16.35 18.52 -19.17
N PRO A 160 -15.89 19.72 -18.78
CA PRO A 160 -16.18 20.28 -17.45
C PRO A 160 -17.68 20.43 -17.22
N ILE A 161 -18.15 20.11 -16.02
CA ILE A 161 -19.53 20.37 -15.60
C ILE A 161 -19.59 21.75 -14.97
N TYR A 162 -20.34 22.64 -15.58
CA TYR A 162 -20.53 24.01 -15.09
C TYR A 162 -21.70 24.08 -14.14
N LEU A 163 -21.40 24.43 -12.88
CA LEU A 163 -22.38 24.58 -11.83
C LEU A 163 -22.65 26.07 -11.57
N GLN A 164 -23.91 26.43 -11.41
CA GLN A 164 -24.34 27.77 -11.06
C GLN A 164 -25.00 27.77 -9.68
N ASN A 165 -24.40 28.39 -8.71
CA ASN A 165 -24.89 28.53 -7.33
C ASN A 165 -25.14 30.02 -7.04
N GLY A 166 -26.32 30.52 -7.39
CA GLY A 166 -26.60 31.94 -7.36
C GLY A 166 -25.76 32.70 -8.40
N GLU A 167 -24.97 33.67 -7.97
CA GLU A 167 -24.06 34.42 -8.88
C GLU A 167 -22.72 33.73 -9.10
N LYS A 168 -22.32 32.74 -8.24
CA LYS A 168 -21.05 32.03 -8.38
C LYS A 168 -21.16 30.88 -9.39
N LYS A 169 -20.24 30.90 -10.37
CA LYS A 169 -20.02 29.81 -11.31
C LYS A 169 -18.82 28.99 -10.86
N THR A 170 -18.95 27.68 -10.87
CA THR A 170 -17.89 26.72 -10.53
C THR A 170 -17.83 25.67 -11.61
N SER A 171 -16.65 25.24 -12.03
CA SER A 171 -16.47 24.14 -12.99
C SER A 171 -15.88 22.93 -12.31
N ILE A 172 -16.56 21.80 -12.39
CA ILE A 172 -16.02 20.50 -11.96
C ILE A 172 -15.15 19.96 -13.09
N LEU A 173 -13.89 19.72 -12.78
CA LEU A 173 -12.89 19.21 -13.73
C LEU A 173 -12.59 17.72 -13.53
N TYR A 174 -12.65 17.23 -12.29
CA TYR A 174 -12.33 15.86 -11.95
C TYR A 174 -13.47 15.21 -11.19
N PHE A 175 -13.60 13.91 -11.42
CA PHE A 175 -14.53 13.09 -10.66
C PHE A 175 -13.85 11.75 -10.30
N GLY A 176 -14.18 11.21 -9.14
CA GLY A 176 -13.60 9.97 -8.72
C GLY A 176 -14.04 9.49 -7.34
N ILE A 177 -13.18 8.74 -6.71
CA ILE A 177 -13.43 8.10 -5.42
C ILE A 177 -12.30 8.37 -4.44
N ALA A 178 -12.65 8.35 -3.16
CA ALA A 178 -11.70 8.31 -2.06
C ALA A 178 -12.02 7.10 -1.17
N GLN A 179 -11.01 6.32 -0.82
CA GLN A 179 -11.14 5.15 0.03
C GLN A 179 -10.28 5.30 1.27
N ASP A 180 -10.79 4.91 2.43
CA ASP A 180 -10.03 4.89 3.66
C ASP A 180 -8.88 3.87 3.55
N MET A 181 -7.65 4.30 3.86
CA MET A 181 -6.47 3.45 3.80
C MET A 181 -6.59 2.20 4.69
N GLU A 182 -7.33 2.29 5.79
CA GLU A 182 -7.58 1.14 6.67
C GLU A 182 -8.32 -0.01 5.96
N GLN A 183 -9.09 0.29 4.91
CA GLN A 183 -9.80 -0.72 4.13
C GLN A 183 -8.85 -1.55 3.24
N LEU A 184 -7.62 -1.11 3.06
CA LEU A 184 -6.57 -1.87 2.37
C LEU A 184 -5.90 -2.91 3.29
N ASN A 185 -6.09 -2.82 4.61
CA ASN A 185 -5.51 -3.76 5.58
C ASN A 185 -5.71 -5.24 5.23
N PRO A 186 -6.89 -5.70 4.79
CA PRO A 186 -7.09 -7.11 4.45
C PRO A 186 -6.17 -7.61 3.33
N TYR A 187 -5.78 -6.74 2.39
CA TYR A 187 -4.89 -7.09 1.28
C TYR A 187 -3.43 -7.22 1.70
N PHE A 188 -3.07 -6.61 2.83
CA PHE A 188 -1.73 -6.66 3.43
C PHE A 188 -1.66 -7.59 4.64
N ASN A 189 -2.78 -8.18 5.05
CA ASN A 189 -2.79 -9.09 6.18
C ASN A 189 -2.18 -10.42 5.76
N CYS A 190 -0.97 -10.67 6.25
CA CYS A 190 -0.27 -11.91 6.06
C CYS A 190 -0.18 -12.64 7.40
N GLU A 191 -0.79 -13.82 7.51
CA GLU A 191 -0.68 -14.68 8.69
C GLU A 191 0.69 -15.37 8.81
N ALA A 192 1.58 -15.14 7.82
CA ALA A 192 2.95 -15.63 7.89
C ALA A 192 3.63 -15.16 9.17
N TYR A 193 4.52 -15.98 9.70
CA TYR A 193 5.28 -15.70 10.92
C TYR A 193 4.44 -15.44 12.17
N ASN A 194 3.26 -16.06 12.29
CA ASN A 194 2.35 -15.92 13.44
C ASN A 194 1.96 -14.46 13.73
N GLY A 195 1.77 -13.65 12.69
CA GLY A 195 1.41 -12.23 12.83
C GLY A 195 2.56 -11.31 13.24
N ASN A 196 3.79 -11.81 13.33
CA ASN A 196 4.98 -11.00 13.63
C ASN A 196 5.61 -10.40 12.36
N ASN A 197 4.78 -9.84 11.51
CA ASN A 197 5.18 -9.15 10.29
C ASN A 197 4.56 -7.76 10.23
N SER A 198 5.17 -6.85 9.48
CA SER A 198 4.63 -5.55 9.12
C SER A 198 4.87 -5.29 7.65
N VAL A 199 3.85 -4.82 6.97
CA VAL A 199 3.94 -4.38 5.59
C VAL A 199 3.87 -2.86 5.58
N TYR A 200 4.80 -2.23 4.88
CA TYR A 200 4.85 -0.79 4.69
C TYR A 200 4.68 -0.48 3.21
N VAL A 201 3.79 0.46 2.91
CA VAL A 201 3.73 1.11 1.60
C VAL A 201 4.42 2.46 1.74
N LEU A 202 5.37 2.74 0.85
CA LEU A 202 6.21 3.92 0.89
C LEU A 202 6.03 4.72 -0.39
N ASP A 203 6.20 6.03 -0.32
CA ASP A 203 6.38 6.86 -1.50
C ASP A 203 7.79 6.72 -2.08
N ASP A 204 8.06 7.39 -3.21
CA ASP A 204 9.36 7.38 -3.88
C ASP A 204 10.49 7.98 -3.04
N ASN A 205 10.16 8.77 -2.04
CA ASN A 205 11.09 9.37 -1.10
C ASN A 205 11.35 8.48 0.13
N GLY A 206 10.64 7.34 0.23
CA GLY A 206 10.71 6.43 1.38
C GLY A 206 9.90 6.90 2.58
N SER A 207 8.99 7.85 2.39
CA SER A 207 8.05 8.25 3.42
C SER A 207 6.93 7.20 3.53
N LYS A 208 6.51 6.94 4.75
CA LYS A 208 5.50 5.92 5.03
C LYS A 208 4.12 6.45 4.66
N LEU A 209 3.48 5.82 3.69
CA LEU A 209 2.08 6.06 3.31
C LEU A 209 1.12 5.20 4.11
N PHE A 210 1.49 3.94 4.35
CA PHE A 210 0.64 2.97 5.02
C PHE A 210 1.47 1.94 5.78
N ASN A 211 0.89 1.40 6.86
CA ASN A 211 1.43 0.31 7.64
C ASN A 211 0.29 -0.65 8.03
N SER A 212 0.42 -1.93 7.67
CA SER A 212 -0.58 -2.96 7.94
C SER A 212 -0.74 -3.32 9.42
N ASN A 213 0.22 -2.95 10.27
CA ASN A 213 0.22 -3.36 11.66
C ASN A 213 0.23 -2.14 12.60
N GLN A 214 -0.51 -2.22 13.71
CA GLN A 214 -0.52 -1.18 14.74
C GLN A 214 0.83 -1.08 15.49
N VAL A 215 1.64 -2.16 15.45
CA VAL A 215 2.97 -2.17 16.04
C VAL A 215 3.95 -1.56 15.05
N GLU A 216 4.41 -0.38 15.34
CA GLU A 216 5.41 0.31 14.54
C GLU A 216 6.80 -0.31 14.78
N LEU A 217 7.19 -1.25 13.91
CA LEU A 217 8.51 -1.90 13.97
C LEU A 217 9.63 -0.92 13.56
N ILE A 218 9.30 0.03 12.70
CA ILE A 218 10.23 1.05 12.21
C ILE A 218 9.77 2.41 12.72
N LYS A 219 10.53 3.00 13.63
CA LYS A 219 10.29 4.35 14.14
C LYS A 219 11.03 5.37 13.28
N GLY A 220 10.30 6.31 12.71
CA GLY A 220 10.87 7.41 11.92
C GLY A 220 10.15 7.64 10.59
N HIS A 221 10.37 8.83 10.00
CA HIS A 221 9.69 9.22 8.77
C HIS A 221 10.32 8.63 7.51
N ASN A 222 11.62 8.29 7.53
CA ASN A 222 12.31 7.75 6.36
C ASN A 222 12.66 6.27 6.59
N VAL A 223 11.84 5.41 6.02
CA VAL A 223 11.97 3.96 6.15
C VAL A 223 13.17 3.43 5.36
N PHE A 224 13.54 4.03 4.23
CA PHE A 224 14.69 3.61 3.43
C PHE A 224 16.01 3.66 4.21
N SER A 225 16.22 4.70 5.02
CA SER A 225 17.45 4.80 5.84
C SER A 225 17.56 3.68 6.87
N VAL A 226 16.43 3.16 7.34
CA VAL A 226 16.39 2.04 8.29
C VAL A 226 16.57 0.72 7.55
N LEU A 227 15.94 0.54 6.39
CA LEU A 227 16.00 -0.67 5.59
C LEU A 227 17.40 -0.95 5.05
N GLN A 228 18.17 0.08 4.68
CA GLN A 228 19.56 -0.08 4.23
C GLN A 228 20.48 -0.73 5.29
N ASN A 229 20.11 -0.63 6.55
CA ASN A 229 20.86 -1.22 7.66
C ASN A 229 20.36 -2.61 8.08
N MET A 230 19.27 -3.10 7.49
CA MET A 230 18.72 -4.42 7.81
C MET A 230 19.31 -5.49 6.88
N LYS A 231 19.76 -6.63 7.47
CA LYS A 231 20.38 -7.74 6.72
C LYS A 231 19.41 -8.56 5.87
N SER A 232 18.10 -8.42 6.09
CA SER A 232 17.08 -9.16 5.34
C SER A 232 15.83 -8.30 5.13
N VAL A 233 15.71 -7.74 3.94
CA VAL A 233 14.53 -7.00 3.51
C VAL A 233 14.16 -7.48 2.11
N SER A 234 12.91 -7.89 1.94
CA SER A 234 12.32 -8.07 0.62
C SER A 234 11.53 -6.83 0.27
N TYR A 235 11.82 -6.23 -0.89
CA TYR A 235 11.09 -5.09 -1.42
C TYR A 235 10.82 -5.29 -2.90
N THR A 236 9.67 -4.85 -3.35
CA THR A 236 9.30 -4.76 -4.75
C THR A 236 9.05 -3.31 -5.11
N HIS A 237 9.65 -2.85 -6.22
CA HIS A 237 9.35 -1.54 -6.79
C HIS A 237 8.08 -1.63 -7.63
N LEU A 238 7.08 -0.83 -7.27
CA LEU A 238 5.97 -0.50 -8.14
C LEU A 238 6.51 0.43 -9.24
N ARG A 239 6.78 -0.11 -10.42
CA ARG A 239 6.81 0.72 -11.62
C ARG A 239 5.40 0.71 -12.18
N ALA A 240 4.63 1.75 -11.89
CA ALA A 240 3.39 1.99 -12.58
C ALA A 240 3.69 2.11 -14.08
N HIS A 241 3.17 1.21 -14.88
CA HIS A 241 3.09 1.41 -16.32
C HIS A 241 2.17 2.60 -16.56
N GLU A 242 2.76 3.76 -16.90
CA GLU A 242 2.14 4.96 -17.49
C GLU A 242 0.88 5.57 -16.83
N THR A 243 0.53 5.15 -15.64
CA THR A 243 -0.30 5.95 -14.78
C THR A 243 0.62 6.63 -13.77
N THR A 244 0.67 7.94 -13.78
CA THR A 244 1.38 8.73 -12.77
C THR A 244 0.70 8.46 -11.43
N LEU A 245 1.05 7.34 -10.80
CA LEU A 245 0.86 7.13 -9.39
C LEU A 245 1.93 7.97 -8.72
N HIS A 246 1.60 9.20 -8.41
CA HIS A 246 2.34 9.95 -7.39
C HIS A 246 1.90 9.37 -6.05
N LEU A 247 2.51 8.25 -5.68
CA LEU A 247 2.47 7.71 -4.34
C LEU A 247 3.51 8.40 -3.49
#